data_723235036be98a7e2bade2f18ceeb3ad
#
_entry.id   723235036be98a7e2bade2f18ceeb3ad
#
_cell.length_a   1.000
_cell.length_b   1.000
_cell.length_c   1.000
_cell.angle_alpha   90.00
_cell.angle_beta   90.00
_cell.angle_gamma   90.00
#
_symmetry.space_group_name_H-M   'P 1'
#
loop_
_entity.id
_entity.type
_entity.pdbx_description
1 polymer ?
#
loop_
_entity_poly.entity_id
_entity_poly.type
_entity_poly.pdbx_seq_one_letter_code
_entity_poly.pdbx_strand_id
1 'polypeptide(L)'
;GPAWSLYYEYIGNILYALFIRKFSKTALSVLVVVAGCFTVHLCLTAPAGDIVGGWALNWEQQYVGLVRLMYPFFGGLLLSRLGWLVRIEKRAFWWCSLMIVAVLAFPRLGGENHYWMNGLYEACCILFVFPVIVSMGAGGKVTGKRSTAVCKFLGDISYPVYITHYPLVYTYTAWVCNNNATLAEGIPYMILTFAGAFVLAYACLKLYDEPIRKWLTDRFLKGKKAVKS
;
A
#
# COMPACT_ATOMS: atom_id res chain seq x y z
N GLY A 1 5.45 -8.32 -11.82
CA GLY A 1 4.41 -8.67 -10.86
C GLY A 1 4.52 -7.85 -9.57
N PRO A 2 3.60 -7.97 -8.61
CA PRO A 2 3.57 -7.14 -7.39
C PRO A 2 4.78 -7.35 -6.46
N ALA A 3 5.58 -8.38 -6.68
CA ALA A 3 6.76 -8.70 -5.86
C ALA A 3 7.82 -7.59 -5.81
N TRP A 4 7.84 -6.68 -6.79
CA TRP A 4 8.80 -5.56 -6.79
C TRP A 4 8.63 -4.62 -5.60
N SER A 5 7.40 -4.36 -5.17
CA SER A 5 7.16 -3.49 -4.00
C SER A 5 7.59 -4.16 -2.70
N LEU A 6 7.45 -5.49 -2.59
CA LEU A 6 7.97 -6.26 -1.46
C LEU A 6 9.50 -6.17 -1.37
N TYR A 7 10.19 -6.15 -2.50
CA TYR A 7 11.64 -5.95 -2.54
C TYR A 7 12.03 -4.64 -1.83
N TYR A 8 11.35 -3.53 -2.15
CA TYR A 8 11.60 -2.26 -1.47
C TYR A 8 11.16 -2.26 -0.01
N GLU A 9 10.07 -2.94 0.34
CA GLU A 9 9.69 -3.12 1.75
C GLU A 9 10.76 -3.84 2.55
N TYR A 10 11.38 -4.90 2.00
CA TYR A 10 12.51 -5.56 2.64
C TYR A 10 13.69 -4.60 2.82
N ILE A 11 14.03 -3.80 1.82
CA ILE A 11 15.07 -2.76 1.94
C ILE A 11 14.73 -1.81 3.09
N GLY A 12 13.52 -1.28 3.14
CA GLY A 12 13.06 -0.39 4.20
C GLY A 12 13.18 -1.02 5.60
N ASN A 13 12.76 -2.27 5.74
CA ASN A 13 12.84 -3.00 7.01
C ASN A 13 14.30 -3.29 7.43
N ILE A 14 15.18 -3.62 6.49
CA ILE A 14 16.61 -3.81 6.75
C ILE A 14 17.24 -2.47 7.21
N LEU A 15 16.97 -1.38 6.49
CA LEU A 15 17.43 -0.04 6.87
C LEU A 15 16.94 0.36 8.26
N TYR A 16 15.67 0.08 8.55
CA TYR A 16 15.11 0.30 9.88
C TYR A 16 15.84 -0.50 10.95
N ALA A 17 16.01 -1.81 10.74
CA ALA A 17 16.63 -2.70 11.72
C ALA A 17 18.09 -2.35 12.01
N LEU A 18 18.85 -1.97 10.99
CA LEU A 18 20.27 -1.67 11.12
C LEU A 18 20.54 -0.27 11.65
N PHE A 19 19.84 0.75 11.15
CA PHE A 19 20.18 2.15 11.36
C PHE A 19 19.05 2.97 12.01
N ILE A 20 17.88 3.02 11.39
CA ILE A 20 16.85 4.03 11.65
C ILE A 20 16.17 3.84 12.99
N ARG A 21 16.15 2.62 13.54
CA ARG A 21 15.62 2.35 14.88
C ARG A 21 16.32 3.18 15.97
N LYS A 22 17.59 3.57 15.74
CA LYS A 22 18.40 4.36 16.66
C LYS A 22 18.27 5.87 16.45
N PHE A 23 17.63 6.32 15.40
CA PHE A 23 17.50 7.75 15.10
C PHE A 23 16.63 8.46 16.12
N SER A 24 17.05 9.68 16.46
CA SER A 24 16.22 10.60 17.25
C SER A 24 14.98 11.01 16.44
N LYS A 25 13.96 11.56 17.11
CA LYS A 25 12.78 12.12 16.43
C LYS A 25 13.19 13.20 15.43
N THR A 26 14.14 14.07 15.79
CA THR A 26 14.65 15.12 14.90
C THR A 26 15.34 14.55 13.67
N ALA A 27 16.24 13.57 13.82
CA ALA A 27 16.91 12.93 12.69
C ALA A 27 15.91 12.25 11.75
N LEU A 28 14.90 11.58 12.30
CA LEU A 28 13.85 10.95 11.51
C LEU A 28 12.98 12.00 10.79
N SER A 29 12.68 13.15 11.44
CA SER A 29 11.94 14.25 10.80
C SER A 29 12.71 14.83 9.61
N VAL A 30 14.02 15.05 9.76
CA VAL A 30 14.88 15.52 8.65
C VAL A 30 14.85 14.51 7.50
N LEU A 31 14.98 13.21 7.79
CA LEU A 31 14.91 12.16 6.78
C LEU A 31 13.57 12.17 6.03
N VAL A 32 12.45 12.34 6.74
CA VAL A 32 11.11 12.41 6.13
C VAL A 32 10.97 13.65 5.25
N VAL A 33 11.48 14.82 5.68
CA VAL A 33 11.45 16.04 4.87
C VAL A 33 12.28 15.86 3.59
N VAL A 34 13.48 15.32 3.69
CA VAL A 34 14.33 15.03 2.52
C VAL A 34 13.64 14.04 1.56
N ALA A 35 13.09 12.95 2.10
CA ALA A 35 12.32 11.99 1.30
C ALA A 35 11.10 12.65 0.62
N GLY A 36 10.40 13.55 1.33
CA GLY A 36 9.29 14.33 0.77
C GLY A 36 9.73 15.22 -0.40
N CYS A 37 10.88 15.89 -0.30
CA CYS A 37 11.43 16.68 -1.40
C CYS A 37 11.71 15.81 -2.64
N PHE A 38 12.30 14.62 -2.47
CA PHE A 38 12.49 13.68 -3.58
C PHE A 38 11.17 13.20 -4.17
N THR A 39 10.16 12.98 -3.34
CA THR A 39 8.81 12.60 -3.82
C THR A 39 8.19 13.72 -4.65
N VAL A 40 8.25 14.99 -4.18
CA VAL A 40 7.76 16.15 -4.94
C VAL A 40 8.50 16.29 -6.27
N HIS A 41 9.83 16.18 -6.23
CA HIS A 41 10.65 16.25 -7.45
C HIS A 41 10.24 15.18 -8.45
N LEU A 42 10.11 13.93 -8.01
CA LEU A 42 9.67 12.83 -8.88
C LEU A 42 8.27 13.08 -9.46
N CYS A 43 7.30 13.50 -8.65
CA CYS A 43 5.94 13.79 -9.10
C CYS A 43 5.89 14.89 -10.17
N LEU A 44 6.69 15.95 -10.00
CA LEU A 44 6.69 17.11 -10.93
C LEU A 44 7.48 16.86 -12.21
N THR A 45 8.47 15.95 -12.18
CA THR A 45 9.36 15.67 -13.33
C THR A 45 9.00 14.39 -14.08
N ALA A 46 8.04 13.60 -13.54
CA ALA A 46 7.61 12.38 -14.20
C ALA A 46 6.96 12.65 -15.56
N PRO A 47 7.37 11.94 -16.63
CA PRO A 47 6.92 12.23 -18.01
C PRO A 47 5.39 12.12 -18.20
N ALA A 48 4.73 11.26 -17.42
CA ALA A 48 3.29 11.07 -17.48
C ALA A 48 2.53 11.79 -16.35
N GLY A 49 3.22 12.58 -15.51
CA GLY A 49 2.62 13.26 -14.38
C GLY A 49 2.13 12.30 -13.28
N ASP A 50 2.75 11.11 -13.18
CA ASP A 50 2.49 10.14 -12.13
C ASP A 50 3.80 9.46 -11.71
N ILE A 51 3.81 8.89 -10.50
CA ILE A 51 4.99 8.19 -9.96
C ILE A 51 4.97 6.69 -10.23
N VAL A 52 4.40 6.29 -11.35
CA VAL A 52 4.33 4.89 -11.75
C VAL A 52 5.71 4.40 -12.17
N GLY A 53 6.19 3.32 -11.54
CA GLY A 53 7.52 2.75 -11.84
C GLY A 53 8.09 1.93 -10.69
N GLY A 54 9.36 1.54 -10.81
CA GLY A 54 10.08 0.80 -9.78
C GLY A 54 10.11 -0.72 -10.00
N TRP A 55 9.71 -1.21 -11.17
CA TRP A 55 9.59 -2.65 -11.45
C TRP A 55 10.75 -3.27 -12.25
N ALA A 56 11.73 -2.48 -12.65
CA ALA A 56 12.90 -2.97 -13.38
C ALA A 56 14.20 -2.69 -12.62
N LEU A 57 15.26 -3.44 -12.96
CA LEU A 57 16.55 -3.36 -12.29
C LEU A 57 17.47 -2.25 -12.83
N ASN A 58 17.03 -1.47 -13.83
CA ASN A 58 17.79 -0.33 -14.29
C ASN A 58 17.78 0.80 -13.27
N TRP A 59 18.79 1.68 -13.32
CA TRP A 59 18.99 2.73 -12.32
C TRP A 59 17.79 3.68 -12.18
N GLU A 60 17.17 4.06 -13.26
CA GLU A 60 16.01 4.96 -13.27
C GLU A 60 14.84 4.36 -12.49
N GLN A 61 14.53 3.09 -12.74
CA GLN A 61 13.44 2.41 -12.05
C GLN A 61 13.77 2.13 -10.57
N GLN A 62 15.04 1.87 -10.26
CA GLN A 62 15.47 1.72 -8.86
C GLN A 62 15.32 3.05 -8.10
N TYR A 63 15.66 4.18 -8.72
CA TYR A 63 15.44 5.50 -8.15
C TYR A 63 13.96 5.73 -7.85
N VAL A 64 13.06 5.49 -8.83
CA VAL A 64 11.62 5.61 -8.63
C VAL A 64 11.13 4.74 -7.48
N GLY A 65 11.54 3.47 -7.45
CA GLY A 65 11.13 2.54 -6.40
C GLY A 65 11.60 2.96 -5.00
N LEU A 66 12.84 3.44 -4.86
CA LEU A 66 13.39 3.94 -3.60
C LEU A 66 12.66 5.21 -3.13
N VAL A 67 12.40 6.17 -4.01
CA VAL A 67 11.66 7.40 -3.67
C VAL A 67 10.25 7.04 -3.20
N ARG A 68 9.57 6.12 -3.89
CA ARG A 68 8.23 5.64 -3.50
C ARG A 68 8.21 4.91 -2.16
N LEU A 69 9.31 4.26 -1.77
CA LEU A 69 9.45 3.64 -0.45
C LEU A 69 9.69 4.67 0.65
N MET A 70 10.66 5.57 0.44
CA MET A 70 11.27 6.34 1.55
C MET A 70 10.26 7.20 2.30
N TYR A 71 9.47 8.02 1.61
CA TYR A 71 8.56 8.93 2.28
C TYR A 71 7.44 8.21 3.03
N PRO A 72 6.64 7.31 2.44
CA PRO A 72 5.57 6.63 3.16
C PRO A 72 6.08 5.78 4.32
N PHE A 73 7.21 5.08 4.14
CA PHE A 73 7.77 4.21 5.17
C PHE A 73 8.29 5.00 6.37
N PHE A 74 9.13 6.00 6.13
CA PHE A 74 9.70 6.81 7.21
C PHE A 74 8.70 7.79 7.81
N GLY A 75 7.78 8.32 7.00
CA GLY A 75 6.66 9.13 7.45
C GLY A 75 5.74 8.35 8.39
N GLY A 76 5.42 7.10 8.07
CA GLY A 76 4.68 6.20 8.95
C GLY A 76 5.39 5.93 10.27
N LEU A 77 6.72 5.71 10.23
CA LEU A 77 7.54 5.55 11.44
C LEU A 77 7.56 6.82 12.30
N LEU A 78 7.69 8.00 11.69
CA LEU A 78 7.66 9.27 12.38
C LEU A 78 6.31 9.52 13.04
N LEU A 79 5.22 9.28 12.30
CA LEU A 79 3.86 9.40 12.81
C LEU A 79 3.65 8.54 14.05
N SER A 80 4.10 7.28 13.99
CA SER A 80 4.06 6.35 15.12
C SER A 80 4.87 6.84 16.34
N ARG A 81 6.10 7.37 16.11
CA ARG A 81 6.97 7.86 17.21
C ARG A 81 6.47 9.16 17.84
N LEU A 82 5.80 10.00 17.06
CA LEU A 82 5.21 11.24 17.57
C LEU A 82 3.88 11.00 18.28
N GLY A 83 3.22 9.87 18.00
CA GLY A 83 1.90 9.57 18.54
C GLY A 83 0.80 10.50 17.98
N TRP A 84 1.03 11.09 16.82
CA TRP A 84 0.07 11.99 16.17
C TRP A 84 -1.03 11.19 15.49
N LEU A 85 -1.93 10.66 16.31
CA LEU A 85 -3.07 9.88 15.84
C LEU A 85 -4.36 10.70 15.99
N VAL A 86 -5.09 10.83 14.90
CA VAL A 86 -6.42 11.44 14.91
C VAL A 86 -7.40 10.44 15.49
N ARG A 87 -7.90 10.75 16.70
CA ARG A 87 -8.82 9.88 17.42
C ARG A 87 -10.25 10.07 16.91
N ILE A 88 -10.77 9.07 16.22
CA ILE A 88 -12.17 9.02 15.77
C ILE A 88 -12.85 7.89 16.53
N GLU A 89 -13.80 8.24 17.38
CA GLU A 89 -14.48 7.26 18.25
C GLU A 89 -15.44 6.33 17.49
N LYS A 90 -16.00 6.79 16.38
CA LYS A 90 -17.01 6.03 15.60
C LYS A 90 -16.77 6.19 14.10
N ARG A 91 -17.01 5.09 13.35
CA ARG A 91 -17.01 5.07 11.88
C ARG A 91 -15.67 5.46 11.20
N ALA A 92 -14.54 5.38 11.88
CA ALA A 92 -13.23 5.70 11.32
C ALA A 92 -12.98 4.94 10.01
N PHE A 93 -13.31 3.65 9.94
CA PHE A 93 -13.20 2.83 8.74
C PHE A 93 -13.96 3.44 7.54
N TRP A 94 -15.20 3.85 7.73
CA TRP A 94 -16.02 4.41 6.64
C TRP A 94 -15.49 5.75 6.14
N TRP A 95 -15.05 6.62 7.05
CA TRP A 95 -14.44 7.89 6.68
C TRP A 95 -13.13 7.70 5.92
N CYS A 96 -12.23 6.82 6.39
CA CYS A 96 -11.01 6.51 5.67
C CYS A 96 -11.29 5.89 4.30
N SER A 97 -12.27 4.98 4.20
CA SER A 97 -12.66 4.37 2.92
C SER A 97 -13.21 5.42 1.96
N LEU A 98 -14.08 6.32 2.42
CA LEU A 98 -14.63 7.40 1.59
C LEU A 98 -13.53 8.33 1.08
N MET A 99 -12.59 8.72 1.94
CA MET A 99 -11.46 9.56 1.55
C MET A 99 -10.56 8.87 0.51
N ILE A 100 -10.26 7.57 0.69
CA ILE A 100 -9.48 6.80 -0.29
C ILE A 100 -10.22 6.76 -1.64
N VAL A 101 -11.51 6.44 -1.63
CA VAL A 101 -12.32 6.42 -2.87
C VAL A 101 -12.34 7.79 -3.53
N ALA A 102 -12.55 8.86 -2.79
CA ALA A 102 -12.55 10.22 -3.33
C ALA A 102 -11.21 10.61 -3.97
N VAL A 103 -10.09 10.25 -3.32
CA VAL A 103 -8.75 10.50 -3.86
C VAL A 103 -8.48 9.69 -5.12
N LEU A 104 -8.83 8.40 -5.12
CA LEU A 104 -8.54 7.51 -6.26
C LEU A 104 -9.51 7.71 -7.44
N ALA A 105 -10.74 8.16 -7.18
CA ALA A 105 -11.73 8.48 -8.22
C ALA A 105 -11.54 9.89 -8.82
N PHE A 106 -10.63 10.68 -8.28
CA PHE A 106 -10.39 12.02 -8.78
C PHE A 106 -9.80 11.97 -10.20
N PRO A 107 -10.32 12.76 -11.15
CA PRO A 107 -9.85 12.74 -12.53
C PRO A 107 -8.43 13.26 -12.65
N ARG A 108 -7.68 12.78 -13.65
CA ARG A 108 -6.34 13.31 -13.97
C ARG A 108 -6.44 14.78 -14.33
N LEU A 109 -5.54 15.59 -13.79
CA LEU A 109 -5.46 17.01 -14.02
C LEU A 109 -4.48 17.35 -15.14
N GLY A 110 -4.74 18.45 -15.84
CA GLY A 110 -3.80 19.10 -16.76
C GLY A 110 -3.78 18.57 -18.21
N GLY A 111 -4.41 17.43 -18.48
CA GLY A 111 -4.39 16.84 -19.83
C GLY A 111 -2.96 16.56 -20.32
N GLU A 112 -2.76 16.44 -21.65
CA GLU A 112 -1.47 16.09 -22.25
C GLU A 112 -0.41 17.21 -22.18
N ASN A 113 -0.83 18.45 -22.00
CA ASN A 113 0.09 19.60 -22.01
C ASN A 113 0.57 20.05 -20.61
N HIS A 114 -0.07 19.57 -19.53
CA HIS A 114 0.22 20.05 -18.18
C HIS A 114 0.28 18.88 -17.18
N TYR A 115 1.06 17.86 -17.50
CA TYR A 115 1.24 16.68 -16.63
C TYR A 115 1.69 17.02 -15.21
N TRP A 116 2.44 18.12 -15.02
CA TRP A 116 2.88 18.59 -13.72
C TRP A 116 1.71 18.89 -12.75
N MET A 117 0.52 19.24 -13.27
CA MET A 117 -0.67 19.47 -12.44
C MET A 117 -1.15 18.16 -11.78
N ASN A 118 -1.12 17.05 -12.52
CA ASN A 118 -1.40 15.74 -11.95
C ASN A 118 -0.31 15.35 -10.95
N GLY A 119 0.96 15.59 -11.29
CA GLY A 119 2.08 15.34 -10.37
C GLY A 119 1.97 16.14 -9.07
N LEU A 120 1.51 17.39 -9.14
CA LEU A 120 1.24 18.20 -7.93
C LEU A 120 0.11 17.60 -7.09
N TYR A 121 -0.97 17.16 -7.74
CA TYR A 121 -2.06 16.46 -7.05
C TYR A 121 -1.57 15.20 -6.34
N GLU A 122 -0.81 14.34 -7.02
CA GLU A 122 -0.23 13.14 -6.41
C GLU A 122 0.71 13.46 -5.25
N ALA A 123 1.58 14.48 -5.41
CA ALA A 123 2.45 14.93 -4.34
C ALA A 123 1.64 15.38 -3.10
N CYS A 124 0.60 16.18 -3.28
CA CYS A 124 -0.30 16.60 -2.20
C CYS A 124 -0.98 15.40 -1.54
N CYS A 125 -1.47 14.44 -2.31
CA CYS A 125 -2.09 13.24 -1.78
C CYS A 125 -1.09 12.42 -0.94
N ILE A 126 0.12 12.19 -1.45
CA ILE A 126 1.14 11.38 -0.77
C ILE A 126 1.65 12.08 0.49
N LEU A 127 1.92 13.38 0.41
CA LEU A 127 2.55 14.10 1.52
C LEU A 127 1.57 14.47 2.63
N PHE A 128 0.30 14.69 2.33
CA PHE A 128 -0.66 15.20 3.31
C PHE A 128 -1.88 14.30 3.48
N VAL A 129 -2.54 13.91 2.39
CA VAL A 129 -3.83 13.23 2.50
C VAL A 129 -3.67 11.81 3.03
N PHE A 130 -2.74 11.01 2.47
CA PHE A 130 -2.51 9.65 2.95
C PHE A 130 -1.99 9.57 4.39
N PRO A 131 -1.04 10.40 4.85
CA PRO A 131 -0.67 10.45 6.28
C PRO A 131 -1.84 10.76 7.21
N VAL A 132 -2.75 11.65 6.81
CA VAL A 132 -3.97 11.94 7.57
C VAL A 132 -4.88 10.71 7.62
N ILE A 133 -5.13 10.04 6.48
CA ILE A 133 -5.94 8.82 6.43
C ILE A 133 -5.34 7.72 7.30
N VAL A 134 -4.02 7.53 7.24
CA VAL A 134 -3.30 6.56 8.08
C VAL A 134 -3.43 6.91 9.56
N SER A 135 -3.25 8.19 9.92
CA SER A 135 -3.43 8.67 11.29
C SER A 135 -4.85 8.45 11.82
N MET A 136 -5.87 8.71 10.98
CA MET A 136 -7.27 8.45 11.31
C MET A 136 -7.58 6.96 11.44
N GLY A 137 -7.03 6.14 10.55
CA GLY A 137 -7.21 4.69 10.58
C GLY A 137 -6.55 4.05 11.82
N ALA A 138 -5.32 4.48 12.14
CA ALA A 138 -4.56 3.97 13.28
C ALA A 138 -5.10 4.48 14.63
N GLY A 139 -5.61 5.72 14.68
CA GLY A 139 -6.20 6.31 15.90
C GLY A 139 -7.69 6.02 16.09
N GLY A 140 -8.35 5.53 15.07
CA GLY A 140 -9.79 5.31 15.06
C GLY A 140 -10.23 4.01 15.72
N LYS A 141 -11.46 4.01 16.25
CA LYS A 141 -12.09 2.80 16.79
C LYS A 141 -13.13 2.26 15.83
N VAL A 142 -13.07 0.97 15.59
CA VAL A 142 -14.14 0.25 14.90
C VAL A 142 -15.11 -0.27 15.96
N THR A 143 -16.33 0.24 15.93
CA THR A 143 -17.37 -0.14 16.87
C THR A 143 -18.43 -0.99 16.18
N GLY A 144 -18.92 -2.01 16.90
CA GLY A 144 -19.95 -2.93 16.43
C GLY A 144 -19.40 -4.25 15.88
N LYS A 145 -20.04 -5.34 16.26
CA LYS A 145 -19.62 -6.72 15.96
C LYS A 145 -19.47 -6.97 14.44
N ARG A 146 -20.40 -6.45 13.62
CA ARG A 146 -20.35 -6.61 12.16
C ARG A 146 -19.20 -5.83 11.52
N SER A 147 -19.03 -4.55 11.88
CA SER A 147 -17.95 -3.73 11.35
C SER A 147 -16.58 -4.29 11.71
N THR A 148 -16.41 -4.75 12.94
CA THR A 148 -15.16 -5.40 13.39
C THR A 148 -14.86 -6.67 12.58
N ALA A 149 -15.88 -7.51 12.34
CA ALA A 149 -15.72 -8.73 11.54
C ALA A 149 -15.33 -8.41 10.07
N VAL A 150 -15.98 -7.40 9.47
CA VAL A 150 -15.64 -6.96 8.10
C VAL A 150 -14.23 -6.39 8.04
N CYS A 151 -13.85 -5.49 8.94
CA CYS A 151 -12.50 -4.93 8.96
C CYS A 151 -11.44 -6.00 9.17
N LYS A 152 -11.69 -6.95 10.05
CA LYS A 152 -10.78 -8.09 10.25
C LYS A 152 -10.65 -8.93 8.99
N PHE A 153 -11.76 -9.31 8.37
CA PHE A 153 -11.74 -10.09 7.13
C PHE A 153 -10.98 -9.36 6.01
N LEU A 154 -11.25 -8.06 5.80
CA LEU A 154 -10.55 -7.27 4.80
C LEU A 154 -9.06 -7.14 5.09
N GLY A 155 -8.68 -7.01 6.36
CA GLY A 155 -7.28 -6.99 6.78
C GLY A 155 -6.60 -8.35 6.53
N ASP A 156 -7.24 -9.45 6.90
CA ASP A 156 -6.68 -10.80 6.73
C ASP A 156 -6.50 -11.17 5.25
N ILE A 157 -7.44 -10.75 4.36
CA ILE A 157 -7.41 -11.09 2.93
C ILE A 157 -6.57 -10.11 2.09
N SER A 158 -6.26 -8.91 2.59
CA SER A 158 -5.60 -7.85 1.81
C SER A 158 -4.27 -8.29 1.21
N TYR A 159 -3.41 -8.92 2.00
CA TYR A 159 -2.11 -9.42 1.54
C TYR A 159 -2.22 -10.58 0.55
N PRO A 160 -3.03 -11.63 0.79
CA PRO A 160 -3.31 -12.65 -0.21
C PRO A 160 -3.84 -12.09 -1.54
N VAL A 161 -4.80 -11.15 -1.52
CA VAL A 161 -5.29 -10.49 -2.75
C VAL A 161 -4.15 -9.78 -3.46
N TYR A 162 -3.34 -9.00 -2.71
CA TYR A 162 -2.21 -8.26 -3.28
C TYR A 162 -1.22 -9.16 -4.03
N ILE A 163 -0.92 -10.34 -3.51
CA ILE A 163 0.04 -11.26 -4.14
C ILE A 163 -0.58 -12.02 -5.33
N THR A 164 -1.86 -12.39 -5.24
CA THR A 164 -2.48 -13.34 -6.18
C THR A 164 -3.28 -12.70 -7.32
N HIS A 165 -3.68 -11.42 -7.22
CA HIS A 165 -4.54 -10.78 -8.24
C HIS A 165 -3.84 -10.58 -9.60
N TYR A 166 -2.54 -10.34 -9.62
CA TYR A 166 -1.81 -9.87 -10.79
C TYR A 166 -1.88 -10.81 -12.00
N PRO A 167 -1.69 -12.14 -11.88
CA PRO A 167 -1.84 -13.05 -13.01
C PRO A 167 -3.23 -12.97 -13.64
N LEU A 168 -4.29 -12.86 -12.83
CA LEU A 168 -5.66 -12.78 -13.30
C LEU A 168 -5.93 -11.46 -14.05
N VAL A 169 -5.46 -10.33 -13.49
CA VAL A 169 -5.55 -9.01 -14.14
C VAL A 169 -4.78 -9.00 -15.46
N TYR A 170 -3.59 -9.62 -15.49
CA TYR A 170 -2.79 -9.70 -16.72
C TYR A 170 -3.48 -10.54 -17.80
N THR A 171 -4.08 -11.66 -17.42
CA THR A 171 -4.86 -12.51 -18.35
C THR A 171 -6.06 -11.75 -18.91
N TYR A 172 -6.78 -11.01 -18.06
CA TYR A 172 -7.90 -10.17 -18.48
C TYR A 172 -7.44 -9.08 -19.47
N THR A 173 -6.37 -8.35 -19.13
CA THR A 173 -5.83 -7.28 -19.99
C THR A 173 -5.38 -7.85 -21.34
N ALA A 174 -4.66 -8.97 -21.35
CA ALA A 174 -4.24 -9.64 -22.56
C ALA A 174 -5.45 -10.06 -23.43
N TRP A 175 -6.51 -10.58 -22.80
CA TRP A 175 -7.72 -10.94 -23.49
C TRP A 175 -8.40 -9.72 -24.14
N VAL A 176 -8.55 -8.61 -23.40
CA VAL A 176 -9.13 -7.35 -23.91
C VAL A 176 -8.33 -6.84 -25.11
N CYS A 177 -6.99 -6.77 -24.99
CA CYS A 177 -6.12 -6.28 -26.06
C CYS A 177 -6.14 -7.17 -27.30
N ASN A 178 -6.07 -8.50 -27.12
CA ASN A 178 -6.03 -9.45 -28.25
C ASN A 178 -7.36 -9.52 -29.03
N ASN A 179 -8.48 -9.27 -28.37
CA ASN A 179 -9.79 -9.32 -28.99
C ASN A 179 -10.33 -7.93 -29.38
N ASN A 180 -9.59 -6.85 -29.11
CA ASN A 180 -10.07 -5.46 -29.27
C ASN A 180 -11.44 -5.27 -28.63
N ALA A 181 -11.65 -5.90 -27.44
CA ALA A 181 -12.94 -5.97 -26.81
C ALA A 181 -13.45 -4.57 -26.39
N THR A 182 -14.70 -4.31 -26.64
CA THR A 182 -15.38 -3.09 -26.19
C THR A 182 -15.58 -3.12 -24.67
N LEU A 183 -15.84 -1.95 -24.08
CA LEU A 183 -16.09 -1.85 -22.64
C LEU A 183 -17.26 -2.76 -22.19
N ALA A 184 -18.33 -2.83 -23.00
CA ALA A 184 -19.50 -3.65 -22.71
C ALA A 184 -19.16 -5.15 -22.67
N GLU A 185 -18.35 -5.63 -23.60
CA GLU A 185 -17.87 -7.01 -23.65
C GLU A 185 -16.88 -7.30 -22.51
N GLY A 186 -16.07 -6.31 -22.10
CA GLY A 186 -15.07 -6.46 -21.05
C GLY A 186 -15.67 -6.54 -19.63
N ILE A 187 -16.80 -5.88 -19.36
CA ILE A 187 -17.39 -5.82 -18.01
C ILE A 187 -17.65 -7.21 -17.39
N PRO A 188 -18.28 -8.19 -18.04
CA PRO A 188 -18.51 -9.50 -17.43
C PRO A 188 -17.20 -10.20 -17.03
N TYR A 189 -16.18 -10.14 -17.89
CA TYR A 189 -14.87 -10.74 -17.61
C TYR A 189 -14.12 -9.97 -16.51
N MET A 190 -14.28 -8.66 -16.42
CA MET A 190 -13.74 -7.86 -15.33
C MET A 190 -14.34 -8.29 -13.97
N ILE A 191 -15.66 -8.47 -13.93
CA ILE A 191 -16.35 -8.94 -12.71
C ILE A 191 -15.87 -10.35 -12.34
N LEU A 192 -15.74 -11.24 -13.32
CA LEU A 192 -15.24 -12.60 -13.11
C LEU A 192 -13.79 -12.60 -12.60
N THR A 193 -12.94 -11.75 -13.18
CA THR A 193 -11.53 -11.56 -12.74
C THR A 193 -11.47 -11.06 -11.30
N PHE A 194 -12.29 -10.07 -10.96
CA PHE A 194 -12.37 -9.54 -9.61
C PHE A 194 -12.83 -10.61 -8.61
N ALA A 195 -13.94 -11.31 -8.91
CA ALA A 195 -14.45 -12.39 -8.06
C ALA A 195 -13.42 -13.53 -7.93
N GLY A 196 -12.79 -13.93 -9.03
CA GLY A 196 -11.75 -14.96 -9.06
C GLY A 196 -10.54 -14.59 -8.22
N ALA A 197 -10.11 -13.31 -8.23
CA ALA A 197 -9.01 -12.83 -7.39
C ALA A 197 -9.33 -12.97 -5.89
N PHE A 198 -10.55 -12.66 -5.47
CA PHE A 198 -10.97 -12.84 -4.07
C PHE A 198 -11.09 -14.31 -3.67
N VAL A 199 -11.63 -15.17 -4.54
CA VAL A 199 -11.72 -16.62 -4.28
C VAL A 199 -10.33 -17.23 -4.16
N LEU A 200 -9.42 -16.90 -5.07
CA LEU A 200 -8.04 -17.38 -5.04
C LEU A 200 -7.31 -16.89 -3.78
N ALA A 201 -7.45 -15.62 -3.46
CA ALA A 201 -6.85 -15.04 -2.25
C ALA A 201 -7.37 -15.69 -0.97
N TYR A 202 -8.67 -15.96 -0.89
CA TYR A 202 -9.27 -16.64 0.25
C TYR A 202 -8.77 -18.09 0.38
N ALA A 203 -8.66 -18.80 -0.74
CA ALA A 203 -8.07 -20.14 -0.76
C ALA A 203 -6.62 -20.11 -0.28
N CYS A 204 -5.80 -19.17 -0.78
CA CYS A 204 -4.41 -19.00 -0.31
C CYS A 204 -4.34 -18.65 1.18
N LEU A 205 -5.23 -17.80 1.69
CA LEU A 205 -5.30 -17.46 3.10
C LEU A 205 -5.54 -18.71 3.95
N LYS A 206 -6.55 -19.52 3.58
CA LYS A 206 -6.99 -20.66 4.39
C LYS A 206 -6.11 -21.89 4.25
N LEU A 207 -5.65 -22.20 3.03
CA LEU A 207 -4.92 -23.43 2.76
C LEU A 207 -3.40 -23.28 2.97
N TYR A 208 -2.87 -22.05 2.88
CA TYR A 208 -1.43 -21.82 2.93
C TYR A 208 -1.02 -20.87 4.07
N ASP A 209 -1.52 -19.64 4.10
CA ASP A 209 -1.03 -18.60 5.00
C ASP A 209 -1.34 -18.91 6.48
N GLU A 210 -2.60 -19.18 6.83
CA GLU A 210 -2.98 -19.48 8.21
C GLU A 210 -2.26 -20.72 8.79
N PRO A 211 -2.17 -21.87 8.07
CA PRO A 211 -1.47 -23.05 8.57
C PRO A 211 0.03 -22.82 8.78
N ILE A 212 0.70 -22.17 7.81
CA ILE A 212 2.13 -21.90 7.90
C ILE A 212 2.43 -20.91 9.02
N ARG A 213 1.66 -19.84 9.15
CA ARG A 213 1.80 -18.86 10.21
C ARG A 213 1.63 -19.48 11.59
N LYS A 214 0.65 -20.38 11.74
CA LYS A 214 0.45 -21.15 12.98
C LYS A 214 1.64 -22.05 13.27
N TRP A 215 2.10 -22.83 12.29
CA TRP A 215 3.26 -23.71 12.43
C TRP A 215 4.52 -22.95 12.84
N LEU A 216 4.84 -21.82 12.16
CA LEU A 216 5.97 -20.97 12.49
C LEU A 216 5.88 -20.41 13.93
N THR A 217 4.69 -19.95 14.32
CA THR A 217 4.45 -19.41 15.66
C THR A 217 4.66 -20.48 16.72
N ASP A 218 4.10 -21.67 16.53
CA ASP A 218 4.22 -22.76 17.47
C ASP A 218 5.66 -23.24 17.59
N ARG A 219 6.39 -23.32 16.48
CA ARG A 219 7.77 -23.81 16.47
C ARG A 219 8.79 -22.82 17.01
N PHE A 220 8.68 -21.53 16.62
CA PHE A 220 9.73 -20.55 16.89
C PHE A 220 9.42 -19.56 18.01
N LEU A 221 8.16 -19.26 18.26
CA LEU A 221 7.77 -18.26 19.25
C LEU A 221 7.31 -18.87 20.58
N LYS A 222 6.59 -19.97 20.57
CA LYS A 222 6.15 -20.64 21.81
C LYS A 222 7.24 -21.47 22.47
N GLY A 223 8.16 -22.06 21.69
CA GLY A 223 9.29 -22.83 22.21
C GLY A 223 10.27 -22.02 23.09
N LYS A 224 10.33 -20.69 22.91
CA LYS A 224 11.19 -19.83 23.74
C LYS A 224 10.59 -19.47 25.12
N LYS A 225 9.32 -19.68 25.37
CA LYS A 225 8.70 -19.43 26.68
C LYS A 225 8.86 -20.58 27.65
N ALA A 226 9.07 -21.81 27.17
CA ALA A 226 9.26 -23.00 28.01
C ALA A 226 10.69 -23.13 28.61
N VAL A 227 11.68 -22.33 28.15
CA VAL A 227 13.07 -22.37 28.65
C VAL A 227 13.34 -21.28 29.70
N LYS A 228 12.37 -20.45 30.04
CA LYS A 228 12.49 -19.35 31.03
C LYS A 228 11.62 -19.52 32.29
N SER A 229 11.10 -20.71 32.53
CA SER A 229 10.41 -21.06 33.84
C SER A 229 11.22 -22.01 34.67
#